data_049f85b6195444d6beaaf17955fb2eff
#
_entry.id   049f85b6195444d6beaaf17955fb2eff
#
_cell.length_a   1.000
_cell.length_b   1.000
_cell.length_c   1.000
_cell.angle_alpha   90.00
_cell.angle_beta   90.00
_cell.angle_gamma   90.00
#
_symmetry.space_group_name_H-M   'P 1'
#
loop_
_entity.id
_entity.type
_entity.pdbx_description
1 polymer ?
#
loop_
_entity_poly.entity_id
_entity_poly.type
_entity_poly.pdbx_seq_one_letter_code
_entity_poly.pdbx_strand_id
1 'polypeptide(L)'
;GDEIKIEVTFEKHLENKILKALFKSHAYEEVAYEIYELQNQHQNIGLGMIGELKNPMSEKEFLLFTKEKMECGGIRHSNFTGKEIKKVAVLGGAGSFAIKNAIQAGADAYLTADLKYHQFYEAENKLLLADIGHFESERYTKNYIVEYLRKKILNFAVILSEENSNPVKYL
;
A
#
# COMPACT_ATOMS: atom_id res chain seq x y z
N GLY A 1 25.64 -7.21 -43.15
CA GLY A 1 26.60 -7.42 -42.07
C GLY A 1 25.89 -8.02 -40.88
N ASP A 2 26.59 -8.65 -39.97
CA ASP A 2 26.04 -9.19 -38.75
C ASP A 2 25.74 -8.00 -37.79
N GLU A 3 24.53 -7.98 -37.20
CA GLU A 3 24.13 -6.98 -36.26
C GLU A 3 23.83 -7.65 -34.91
N ILE A 4 24.09 -6.94 -33.83
CA ILE A 4 23.80 -7.39 -32.46
C ILE A 4 22.62 -6.62 -31.92
N LYS A 5 21.52 -7.30 -31.56
CA LYS A 5 20.39 -6.71 -30.84
C LYS A 5 20.66 -6.78 -29.33
N ILE A 6 20.57 -5.63 -28.66
CA ILE A 6 20.70 -5.55 -27.21
C ILE A 6 19.30 -5.29 -26.63
N GLU A 7 18.87 -6.12 -25.71
CA GLU A 7 17.62 -5.97 -24.97
C GLU A 7 17.91 -5.76 -23.48
N VAL A 8 17.30 -4.75 -22.88
CA VAL A 8 17.44 -4.46 -21.46
C VAL A 8 16.06 -4.19 -20.86
N THR A 9 15.83 -4.63 -19.63
CA THR A 9 14.65 -4.28 -18.86
C THR A 9 14.98 -3.20 -17.85
N PHE A 10 14.07 -2.25 -17.67
CA PHE A 10 14.26 -1.13 -16.72
C PHE A 10 12.92 -0.61 -16.19
N GLU A 11 12.96 0.09 -15.08
CA GLU A 11 11.81 0.76 -14.51
C GLU A 11 11.49 2.05 -15.28
N LYS A 12 10.21 2.34 -15.49
CA LYS A 12 9.71 3.47 -16.31
C LYS A 12 10.38 4.81 -16.01
N HIS A 13 10.67 5.09 -14.73
CA HIS A 13 11.32 6.35 -14.34
C HIS A 13 12.79 6.46 -14.79
N LEU A 14 13.41 5.37 -15.22
CA LEU A 14 14.80 5.34 -15.72
C LEU A 14 14.91 5.54 -17.24
N GLU A 15 13.80 5.58 -17.98
CA GLU A 15 13.76 5.66 -19.44
C GLU A 15 14.67 6.78 -19.98
N ASN A 16 14.46 8.00 -19.52
CA ASN A 16 15.27 9.14 -19.98
C ASN A 16 16.77 8.98 -19.71
N LYS A 17 17.14 8.33 -18.61
CA LYS A 17 18.54 8.10 -18.26
C LYS A 17 19.17 7.06 -19.18
N ILE A 18 18.42 6.01 -19.50
CA ILE A 18 18.87 4.92 -20.38
C ILE A 18 18.99 5.41 -21.82
N LEU A 19 17.98 6.14 -22.32
CA LEU A 19 18.05 6.72 -23.68
C LEU A 19 19.21 7.70 -23.82
N LYS A 20 19.48 8.55 -22.84
CA LYS A 20 20.66 9.42 -22.85
C LYS A 20 21.97 8.63 -22.91
N ALA A 21 22.06 7.52 -22.20
CA ALA A 21 23.23 6.66 -22.24
C ALA A 21 23.38 5.98 -23.61
N LEU A 22 22.28 5.49 -24.18
CA LEU A 22 22.23 4.89 -25.52
C LEU A 22 22.76 5.90 -26.57
N PHE A 23 22.17 7.08 -26.67
CA PHE A 23 22.56 8.09 -27.67
C PHE A 23 23.98 8.58 -27.48
N LYS A 24 24.49 8.60 -26.26
CA LYS A 24 25.88 9.00 -26.00
C LYS A 24 26.92 7.95 -26.42
N SER A 25 26.57 6.66 -26.31
CA SER A 25 27.49 5.55 -26.51
C SER A 25 27.41 4.92 -27.90
N HIS A 26 26.33 5.16 -28.63
CA HIS A 26 26.14 4.55 -29.94
C HIS A 26 26.94 5.26 -31.03
N ALA A 27 27.42 4.48 -32.00
CA ALA A 27 28.26 4.97 -33.10
C ALA A 27 27.45 5.72 -34.17
N TYR A 28 26.14 5.50 -34.24
CA TYR A 28 25.28 6.15 -35.26
C TYR A 28 24.66 7.44 -34.73
N GLU A 29 24.50 8.43 -35.61
CA GLU A 29 23.80 9.69 -35.30
C GLU A 29 22.31 9.46 -35.06
N GLU A 30 21.68 8.57 -35.83
CA GLU A 30 20.31 8.13 -35.66
C GLU A 30 20.29 6.67 -35.17
N VAL A 31 19.92 6.49 -33.91
CA VAL A 31 19.87 5.15 -33.27
C VAL A 31 18.48 4.58 -33.39
N ALA A 32 18.36 3.40 -34.00
CA ALA A 32 17.12 2.64 -33.98
C ALA A 32 16.93 1.96 -32.60
N TYR A 33 15.82 2.22 -31.97
CA TYR A 33 15.44 1.55 -30.71
C TYR A 33 13.94 1.38 -30.62
N GLU A 34 13.52 0.45 -29.79
CA GLU A 34 12.12 0.16 -29.49
C GLU A 34 11.94 0.09 -27.99
N ILE A 35 10.79 0.57 -27.49
CA ILE A 35 10.41 0.46 -26.09
C ILE A 35 9.07 -0.26 -26.02
N TYR A 36 9.04 -1.36 -25.28
CA TYR A 36 7.83 -2.14 -25.01
C TYR A 36 7.48 -2.10 -23.54
N GLU A 37 6.23 -1.85 -23.23
CA GLU A 37 5.72 -1.99 -21.87
C GLU A 37 5.50 -3.47 -21.57
N LEU A 38 6.19 -3.99 -20.56
CA LEU A 38 6.01 -5.36 -20.11
C LEU A 38 4.72 -5.46 -19.28
N GLN A 39 3.97 -6.52 -19.45
CA GLN A 39 2.78 -6.80 -18.63
C GLN A 39 3.10 -7.25 -17.20
N ASN A 40 4.36 -7.48 -16.91
CA ASN A 40 4.83 -7.86 -15.59
C ASN A 40 4.58 -6.72 -14.59
N GLN A 41 3.85 -7.04 -13.53
CA GLN A 41 3.69 -6.12 -12.41
C GLN A 41 4.84 -6.28 -11.43
N HIS A 42 5.24 -5.18 -10.80
CA HIS A 42 6.25 -5.21 -9.74
C HIS A 42 5.64 -5.86 -8.49
N GLN A 43 6.09 -7.07 -8.15
CA GLN A 43 5.48 -7.89 -7.10
C GLN A 43 5.63 -7.29 -5.68
N ASN A 44 6.60 -6.40 -5.46
CA ASN A 44 6.91 -5.82 -4.17
C ASN A 44 6.46 -4.35 -4.01
N ILE A 45 5.74 -3.80 -5.00
CA ILE A 45 5.20 -2.43 -4.96
C ILE A 45 3.71 -2.51 -5.21
N GLY A 46 2.93 -1.99 -4.27
CA GLY A 46 1.47 -1.95 -4.33
C GLY A 46 0.93 -0.80 -3.49
N LEU A 47 -0.37 -0.53 -3.63
CA LEU A 47 -1.07 0.50 -2.84
C LEU A 47 -1.33 0.05 -1.40
N GLY A 48 -1.37 -1.25 -1.16
CA GLY A 48 -1.58 -1.86 0.14
C GLY A 48 -0.58 -2.98 0.40
N MET A 49 -0.75 -3.63 1.52
CA MET A 49 0.07 -4.78 1.92
C MET A 49 -0.83 -5.92 2.39
N ILE A 50 -0.31 -7.14 2.28
CA ILE A 50 -0.89 -8.31 2.89
C ILE A 50 0.18 -9.02 3.72
N GLY A 51 -0.20 -9.50 4.89
CA GLY A 51 0.70 -10.17 5.81
C GLY A 51 -0.03 -11.16 6.70
N GLU A 52 0.72 -11.92 7.47
CA GLU A 52 0.18 -12.87 8.43
C GLU A 52 0.50 -12.46 9.87
N LEU A 53 -0.48 -12.59 10.74
CA LEU A 53 -0.28 -12.45 12.18
C LEU A 53 0.57 -13.62 12.68
N LYS A 54 1.47 -13.34 13.62
CA LYS A 54 2.29 -14.38 14.24
C LYS A 54 1.43 -15.43 14.95
N ASN A 55 0.38 -14.99 15.64
CA ASN A 55 -0.61 -15.83 16.28
C ASN A 55 -1.98 -15.45 15.75
N PRO A 56 -2.80 -16.39 15.27
CA PRO A 56 -4.19 -16.14 14.93
C PRO A 56 -4.96 -15.63 16.14
N MET A 57 -6.00 -14.86 15.91
CA MET A 57 -6.89 -14.36 16.96
C MET A 57 -8.33 -14.30 16.47
N SER A 58 -9.29 -14.29 17.39
CA SER A 58 -10.69 -14.11 17.03
C SER A 58 -10.93 -12.75 16.37
N GLU A 59 -11.96 -12.61 15.56
CA GLU A 59 -12.32 -11.36 14.89
C GLU A 59 -12.49 -10.20 15.88
N LYS A 60 -13.11 -10.47 17.03
CA LYS A 60 -13.30 -9.46 18.09
C LYS A 60 -11.97 -9.02 18.71
N GLU A 61 -11.11 -9.96 19.04
CA GLU A 61 -9.76 -9.66 19.57
C GLU A 61 -8.94 -8.87 18.55
N PHE A 62 -9.02 -9.25 17.27
CA PHE A 62 -8.35 -8.54 16.19
C PHE A 62 -8.83 -7.08 16.05
N LEU A 63 -10.14 -6.82 16.12
CA LEU A 63 -10.66 -5.46 16.08
C LEU A 63 -10.23 -4.64 17.31
N LEU A 64 -10.23 -5.23 18.50
CA LEU A 64 -9.75 -4.57 19.71
C LEU A 64 -8.25 -4.27 19.63
N PHE A 65 -7.45 -5.22 19.17
CA PHE A 65 -6.03 -5.05 18.91
C PHE A 65 -5.78 -3.92 17.90
N THR A 66 -6.52 -3.92 16.77
CA THR A 66 -6.44 -2.88 15.75
C THR A 66 -6.82 -1.51 16.33
N LYS A 67 -7.91 -1.45 17.11
CA LYS A 67 -8.36 -0.20 17.74
C LYS A 67 -7.29 0.39 18.66
N GLU A 68 -6.64 -0.45 19.45
CA GLU A 68 -5.54 -0.04 20.33
C GLU A 68 -4.32 0.43 19.52
N LYS A 69 -3.85 -0.38 18.57
CA LYS A 69 -2.62 -0.10 17.81
C LYS A 69 -2.74 1.10 16.89
N MET A 70 -3.90 1.32 16.30
CA MET A 70 -4.18 2.45 15.41
C MET A 70 -4.77 3.64 16.16
N GLU A 71 -5.00 3.53 17.47
CA GLU A 71 -5.60 4.56 18.32
C GLU A 71 -6.93 5.08 17.73
N CYS A 72 -7.79 4.15 17.28
CA CYS A 72 -9.06 4.50 16.66
C CYS A 72 -10.08 4.92 17.70
N GLY A 73 -10.82 6.02 17.45
CA GLY A 73 -11.97 6.39 18.25
C GLY A 73 -13.13 5.39 18.14
N GLY A 74 -13.30 4.79 16.96
CA GLY A 74 -14.27 3.74 16.66
C GLY A 74 -13.85 2.98 15.39
N ILE A 75 -14.35 1.75 15.26
CA ILE A 75 -14.19 0.93 14.04
C ILE A 75 -15.58 0.54 13.54
N ARG A 76 -15.87 0.78 12.28
CA ARG A 76 -17.02 0.22 11.59
C ARG A 76 -16.61 -1.08 10.91
N HIS A 77 -17.40 -2.13 11.03
CA HIS A 77 -17.03 -3.41 10.43
C HIS A 77 -18.23 -4.15 9.84
N SER A 78 -17.94 -5.07 8.92
CA SER A 78 -18.93 -6.02 8.37
C SER A 78 -19.35 -7.04 9.45
N ASN A 79 -20.33 -7.88 9.13
CA ASN A 79 -20.63 -9.04 9.98
C ASN A 79 -19.38 -9.89 10.22
N PHE A 80 -19.32 -10.52 11.37
CA PHE A 80 -18.32 -11.53 11.66
C PHE A 80 -18.52 -12.76 10.76
N THR A 81 -17.42 -13.33 10.32
CA THR A 81 -17.42 -14.56 9.50
C THR A 81 -17.40 -15.81 10.34
N GLY A 82 -17.09 -15.69 11.62
CA GLY A 82 -16.91 -16.81 12.55
C GLY A 82 -15.55 -17.52 12.41
N LYS A 83 -14.60 -16.91 11.72
CA LYS A 83 -13.25 -17.46 11.49
C LYS A 83 -12.22 -16.76 12.38
N GLU A 84 -11.09 -17.42 12.58
CA GLU A 84 -9.91 -16.75 13.13
C GLU A 84 -9.25 -15.86 12.07
N ILE A 85 -8.69 -14.75 12.51
CA ILE A 85 -7.91 -13.84 11.68
C ILE A 85 -6.43 -14.21 11.77
N LYS A 86 -5.87 -14.62 10.66
CA LYS A 86 -4.43 -14.87 10.49
C LYS A 86 -3.85 -13.99 9.39
N LYS A 87 -4.48 -13.98 8.22
CA LYS A 87 -4.01 -13.23 7.05
C LYS A 87 -4.76 -11.92 6.92
N VAL A 88 -4.02 -10.81 6.96
CA VAL A 88 -4.58 -9.46 7.00
C VAL A 88 -4.11 -8.66 5.80
N ALA A 89 -5.06 -8.05 5.08
CA ALA A 89 -4.79 -7.04 4.08
C ALA A 89 -4.98 -5.65 4.68
N VAL A 90 -4.15 -4.69 4.30
CA VAL A 90 -4.22 -3.30 4.75
C VAL A 90 -4.04 -2.34 3.59
N LEU A 91 -4.82 -1.26 3.58
CA LEU A 91 -4.65 -0.14 2.65
C LEU A 91 -5.11 1.14 3.37
N GLY A 92 -4.19 2.08 3.60
CA GLY A 92 -4.48 3.36 4.23
C GLY A 92 -5.37 4.24 3.38
N GLY A 93 -6.19 5.08 4.01
CA GLY A 93 -7.15 5.93 3.35
C GLY A 93 -8.30 5.18 2.68
N ALA A 94 -8.86 5.77 1.63
CA ALA A 94 -10.03 5.26 0.93
C ALA A 94 -9.71 4.04 0.04
N GLY A 95 -9.86 2.84 0.56
CA GLY A 95 -9.46 1.59 -0.09
C GLY A 95 -10.60 0.67 -0.55
N SER A 96 -11.82 1.18 -0.71
CA SER A 96 -12.97 0.32 -1.10
C SER A 96 -12.75 -0.43 -2.42
N PHE A 97 -12.02 0.14 -3.37
CA PHE A 97 -11.72 -0.48 -4.66
C PHE A 97 -10.89 -1.76 -4.57
N ALA A 98 -10.19 -1.99 -3.45
CA ALA A 98 -9.34 -3.14 -3.25
C ALA A 98 -10.00 -4.28 -2.44
N ILE A 99 -11.28 -4.18 -2.07
CA ILE A 99 -12.00 -5.23 -1.33
C ILE A 99 -11.91 -6.57 -2.06
N LYS A 100 -12.20 -6.58 -3.37
CA LYS A 100 -12.14 -7.80 -4.19
C LYS A 100 -10.73 -8.38 -4.28
N ASN A 101 -9.71 -7.51 -4.34
CA ASN A 101 -8.31 -7.94 -4.35
C ASN A 101 -7.92 -8.60 -3.02
N ALA A 102 -8.35 -8.05 -1.88
CA ALA A 102 -8.11 -8.64 -0.56
C ALA A 102 -8.77 -10.03 -0.45
N ILE A 103 -10.01 -10.18 -0.93
CA ILE A 103 -10.71 -11.48 -1.00
C ILE A 103 -9.93 -12.48 -1.88
N GLN A 104 -9.53 -12.06 -3.09
CA GLN A 104 -8.78 -12.92 -4.03
C GLN A 104 -7.42 -13.33 -3.49
N ALA A 105 -6.78 -12.46 -2.72
CA ALA A 105 -5.53 -12.76 -2.03
C ALA A 105 -5.71 -13.68 -0.82
N GLY A 106 -6.95 -14.04 -0.47
CA GLY A 106 -7.28 -14.92 0.65
C GLY A 106 -7.06 -14.28 2.02
N ALA A 107 -7.29 -12.97 2.15
CA ALA A 107 -7.24 -12.30 3.44
C ALA A 107 -8.44 -12.71 4.31
N ASP A 108 -8.20 -12.91 5.61
CA ASP A 108 -9.25 -13.12 6.61
C ASP A 108 -9.86 -11.80 7.07
N ALA A 109 -9.06 -10.72 7.07
CA ALA A 109 -9.50 -9.37 7.36
C ALA A 109 -8.90 -8.36 6.38
N TYR A 110 -9.66 -7.28 6.12
CA TYR A 110 -9.19 -6.13 5.36
C TYR A 110 -9.43 -4.84 6.14
N LEU A 111 -8.34 -4.13 6.46
CA LEU A 111 -8.37 -2.84 7.13
C LEU A 111 -8.18 -1.72 6.11
N THR A 112 -9.10 -0.76 6.09
CA THR A 112 -9.06 0.42 5.23
C THR A 112 -9.89 1.54 5.84
N ALA A 113 -10.25 2.57 5.07
CA ALA A 113 -11.09 3.67 5.53
C ALA A 113 -12.09 4.13 4.46
N ASP A 114 -12.94 5.09 4.85
CA ASP A 114 -13.93 5.79 4.00
C ASP A 114 -14.91 4.84 3.28
N LEU A 115 -15.29 3.76 3.94
CA LEU A 115 -16.24 2.81 3.39
C LEU A 115 -17.67 3.37 3.46
N LYS A 116 -18.36 3.36 2.32
CA LYS A 116 -19.79 3.64 2.23
C LYS A 116 -20.61 2.44 2.69
N TYR A 117 -21.83 2.69 3.15
CA TYR A 117 -22.75 1.67 3.63
C TYR A 117 -22.79 0.42 2.74
N HIS A 118 -23.00 0.60 1.42
CA HIS A 118 -23.15 -0.52 0.49
C HIS A 118 -21.85 -1.33 0.30
N GLN A 119 -20.68 -0.73 0.53
CA GLN A 119 -19.41 -1.40 0.34
C GLN A 119 -19.13 -2.48 1.39
N PHE A 120 -19.77 -2.40 2.57
CA PHE A 120 -19.68 -3.47 3.56
C PHE A 120 -20.29 -4.79 3.08
N TYR A 121 -21.28 -4.75 2.17
CA TYR A 121 -21.81 -5.96 1.55
C TYR A 121 -20.84 -6.65 0.60
N GLU A 122 -19.85 -5.92 0.07
CA GLU A 122 -18.85 -6.48 -0.85
C GLU A 122 -17.91 -7.48 -0.14
N ALA A 123 -17.89 -7.49 1.19
CA ALA A 123 -17.18 -8.51 1.98
C ALA A 123 -17.76 -9.92 1.76
N GLU A 124 -19.03 -10.04 1.39
CA GLU A 124 -19.75 -11.30 1.07
C GLU A 124 -19.57 -12.41 2.13
N ASN A 125 -19.37 -12.05 3.39
CA ASN A 125 -18.99 -12.95 4.49
C ASN A 125 -17.72 -13.79 4.21
N LYS A 126 -16.87 -13.33 3.27
CA LYS A 126 -15.61 -14.00 2.92
C LYS A 126 -14.46 -13.55 3.79
N LEU A 127 -14.48 -12.29 4.20
CA LEU A 127 -13.50 -11.67 5.10
C LEU A 127 -14.17 -10.68 6.06
N LEU A 128 -13.49 -10.36 7.14
CA LEU A 128 -13.86 -9.25 8.03
C LEU A 128 -13.39 -7.93 7.39
N LEU A 129 -14.34 -7.11 6.93
CA LEU A 129 -14.04 -5.78 6.39
C LEU A 129 -14.17 -4.74 7.50
N ALA A 130 -13.13 -3.94 7.73
CA ALA A 130 -13.09 -2.96 8.79
C ALA A 130 -12.62 -1.59 8.29
N ASP A 131 -13.42 -0.58 8.61
CA ASP A 131 -13.14 0.84 8.40
C ASP A 131 -12.63 1.42 9.72
N ILE A 132 -11.34 1.74 9.75
CA ILE A 132 -10.62 2.19 10.95
C ILE A 132 -10.48 3.71 11.04
N GLY A 133 -11.02 4.44 10.05
CA GLY A 133 -10.88 5.88 9.91
C GLY A 133 -9.70 6.29 9.03
N HIS A 134 -9.91 7.35 8.23
CA HIS A 134 -8.91 7.82 7.27
C HIS A 134 -7.63 8.29 7.98
N PHE A 135 -7.79 9.23 8.90
CA PHE A 135 -6.67 9.76 9.68
C PHE A 135 -5.93 8.66 10.44
N GLU A 136 -6.66 7.77 11.10
CA GLU A 136 -6.12 6.68 11.90
C GLU A 136 -5.31 5.72 11.05
N SER A 137 -5.74 5.44 9.80
CA SER A 137 -5.04 4.54 8.88
C SER A 137 -3.75 5.14 8.31
N GLU A 138 -3.59 6.47 8.30
CA GLU A 138 -2.46 7.17 7.66
C GLU A 138 -1.58 7.95 8.64
N ARG A 139 -2.00 8.13 9.91
CA ARG A 139 -1.34 9.00 10.88
C ARG A 139 0.14 8.73 11.11
N TYR A 140 0.58 7.50 10.93
CA TYR A 140 1.98 7.09 11.13
C TYR A 140 2.89 7.37 9.94
N THR A 141 2.33 7.79 8.80
CA THR A 141 3.12 8.16 7.60
C THR A 141 4.13 9.26 7.90
N LYS A 142 3.75 10.26 8.68
CA LYS A 142 4.65 11.34 9.09
C LYS A 142 5.86 10.84 9.88
N ASN A 143 5.66 9.85 10.76
CA ASN A 143 6.74 9.25 11.55
C ASN A 143 7.73 8.53 10.65
N TYR A 144 7.23 7.72 9.71
CA TYR A 144 8.04 7.01 8.73
C TYR A 144 8.86 7.98 7.85
N ILE A 145 8.24 9.06 7.35
CA ILE A 145 8.92 10.08 6.56
C ILE A 145 10.04 10.75 7.36
N VAL A 146 9.77 11.13 8.61
CA VAL A 146 10.78 11.76 9.48
C VAL A 146 11.95 10.82 9.73
N GLU A 147 11.68 9.55 10.02
CA GLU A 147 12.74 8.56 10.21
C GLU A 147 13.58 8.35 8.95
N TYR A 148 12.91 8.27 7.78
CA TYR A 148 13.59 8.14 6.51
C TYR A 148 14.49 9.36 6.22
N LEU A 149 13.96 10.57 6.40
CA LEU A 149 14.70 11.81 6.16
C LEU A 149 15.90 11.96 7.10
N ARG A 150 15.75 11.64 8.39
CA ARG A 150 16.85 11.65 9.37
C ARG A 150 17.99 10.72 8.98
N LYS A 151 17.68 9.57 8.36
CA LYS A 151 18.70 8.64 7.84
C LYS A 151 19.40 9.14 6.58
N LYS A 152 18.72 9.95 5.77
CA LYS A 152 19.21 10.42 4.46
C LYS A 152 19.89 11.78 4.54
N ILE A 153 19.45 12.66 5.42
CA ILE A 153 19.90 14.05 5.51
C ILE A 153 20.49 14.27 6.90
N LEU A 154 21.73 13.86 7.08
CA LEU A 154 22.41 13.85 8.40
C LEU A 154 22.68 15.24 8.98
N ASN A 155 22.78 16.26 8.13
CA ASN A 155 23.15 17.63 8.53
C ASN A 155 21.95 18.57 8.65
N PHE A 156 20.72 18.02 8.71
CA PHE A 156 19.50 18.81 8.80
C PHE A 156 18.62 18.30 9.93
N ALA A 157 18.12 19.23 10.75
CA ALA A 157 17.17 18.89 11.82
C ALA A 157 15.77 18.64 11.24
N VAL A 158 15.35 17.40 11.24
CA VAL A 158 13.97 17.01 10.85
C VAL A 158 13.13 16.86 12.10
N ILE A 159 12.11 17.72 12.25
CA ILE A 159 11.21 17.77 13.41
C ILE A 159 9.88 17.15 13.02
N LEU A 160 9.37 16.25 13.86
CA LEU A 160 8.03 15.69 13.72
C LEU A 160 7.00 16.73 14.19
N SER A 161 6.01 17.02 13.34
CA SER A 161 4.88 17.86 13.74
C SER A 161 4.02 17.14 14.77
N GLU A 162 3.69 17.83 15.86
CA GLU A 162 2.79 17.36 16.93
C GLU A 162 1.34 17.79 16.68
N GLU A 163 1.09 18.58 15.64
CA GLU A 163 -0.25 19.05 15.30
C GLU A 163 -1.19 17.88 14.97
N ASN A 164 -2.37 17.91 15.57
CA ASN A 164 -3.44 16.95 15.29
C ASN A 164 -4.40 17.53 14.25
N SER A 165 -4.20 17.13 13.00
CA SER A 165 -5.00 17.58 11.86
C SER A 165 -6.30 16.77 11.65
N ASN A 166 -6.65 15.83 12.56
CA ASN A 166 -7.86 15.02 12.39
C ASN A 166 -9.13 15.85 12.58
N PRO A 167 -9.95 16.09 11.52
CA PRO A 167 -11.21 16.84 11.62
C PRO A 167 -12.35 15.99 12.21
N VAL A 168 -12.20 14.66 12.25
CA VAL A 168 -13.23 13.72 12.72
C VAL A 168 -13.10 13.55 14.23
N LYS A 169 -14.23 13.66 14.93
CA LYS A 169 -14.33 13.42 16.36
C LYS A 169 -15.35 12.33 16.63
N TYR A 170 -15.12 11.57 17.68
CA TYR A 170 -16.02 10.53 18.17
C TYR A 170 -16.58 10.97 19.53
N LEU A 171 -17.85 10.67 19.76
CA LEU A 171 -18.57 10.97 21.00
C LEU A 171 -18.49 9.77 21.94
#